data_aace876a870a3becbfb855b46933f548
#
_entry.id   aace876a870a3becbfb855b46933f548
#
_cell.length_a   1.000
_cell.length_b   1.000
_cell.length_c   1.000
_cell.angle_alpha   90.00
_cell.angle_beta   90.00
_cell.angle_gamma   90.00
#
_symmetry.space_group_name_H-M   'P 1'
#
loop_
_entity.id
_entity.type
_entity.pdbx_description
1 polymer ?
#
loop_
_entity_poly.entity_id
_entity_poly.type
_entity_poly.pdbx_seq_one_letter_code
_entity_poly.pdbx_strand_id
1 'polypeptide(L)'
;MRFKDSHTLTASYLSLITQAAVNNLAPLLLLTFRAQWGLSLEQLTLLTTLNFSVQLVVDLLSAKAVDKIGYRPCMIAAHVLAAAGLAGLAALPAIFGSAYAGLMAAVVLYAMGGGLIEVLISPIVEACPTPRKEAAMSLLHSFYCWG
;
A
#
# COMPACT_ATOMS: atom_id res chain seq x y z
N MET A 1 -25.88 -3.76 6.74
CA MET A 1 -25.58 -2.44 7.32
C MET A 1 -25.34 -1.45 6.21
N ARG A 2 -26.15 -0.42 6.06
CA ARG A 2 -25.87 0.72 5.16
C ARG A 2 -24.92 1.66 5.92
N PHE A 3 -23.64 1.65 5.54
CA PHE A 3 -22.70 2.66 6.05
C PHE A 3 -23.11 4.02 5.51
N LYS A 4 -23.09 5.04 6.38
CA LYS A 4 -23.30 6.44 5.94
C LYS A 4 -22.09 6.88 5.11
N ASP A 5 -22.28 7.75 4.14
CA ASP A 5 -21.23 8.29 3.26
C ASP A 5 -20.06 8.88 4.06
N SER A 6 -20.34 9.49 5.22
CA SER A 6 -19.32 10.00 6.15
C SER A 6 -18.37 8.91 6.65
N HIS A 7 -18.83 7.67 6.84
CA HIS A 7 -17.97 6.56 7.27
C HIS A 7 -17.06 6.12 6.13
N THR A 8 -17.56 6.15 4.89
CA THR A 8 -16.75 5.83 3.70
C THR A 8 -15.63 6.85 3.53
N LEU A 9 -15.93 8.16 3.65
CA LEU A 9 -14.93 9.21 3.58
C LEU A 9 -13.86 9.06 4.67
N THR A 10 -14.27 8.86 5.92
CA THR A 10 -13.32 8.66 7.03
C THR A 10 -12.46 7.42 6.81
N ALA A 11 -13.05 6.31 6.37
CA ALA A 11 -12.30 5.09 6.05
C ALA A 11 -11.28 5.32 4.92
N SER A 12 -11.65 6.09 3.89
CA SER A 12 -10.75 6.45 2.79
C SER A 12 -9.57 7.29 3.27
N TYR A 13 -9.80 8.26 4.15
CA TYR A 13 -8.72 9.07 4.73
C TYR A 13 -7.75 8.21 5.55
N LEU A 14 -8.27 7.32 6.40
CA LEU A 14 -7.44 6.39 7.18
C LEU A 14 -6.68 5.42 6.28
N SER A 15 -7.31 4.97 5.18
CA SER A 15 -6.64 4.09 4.21
C SER A 15 -5.46 4.78 3.54
N LEU A 16 -5.56 6.10 3.23
CA LEU A 16 -4.45 6.82 2.61
C LEU A 16 -3.30 7.07 3.60
N ILE A 17 -3.60 7.33 4.88
CA ILE A 17 -2.56 7.36 5.94
C ILE A 17 -1.86 6.00 6.03
N THR A 18 -2.63 4.91 6.01
CA THR A 18 -2.07 3.55 6.01
C THR A 18 -1.17 3.32 4.79
N GLN A 19 -1.60 3.75 3.62
CA GLN A 19 -0.83 3.64 2.38
C GLN A 19 0.49 4.42 2.46
N ALA A 20 0.47 5.64 2.99
CA ALA A 20 1.68 6.43 3.19
C ALA A 20 2.65 5.76 4.19
N ALA A 21 2.14 5.23 5.31
CA ALA A 21 2.94 4.46 6.26
C ALA A 21 3.55 3.21 5.61
N VAL A 22 2.78 2.47 4.79
CA VAL A 22 3.26 1.30 4.04
C VAL A 22 4.43 1.66 3.13
N ASN A 23 4.33 2.76 2.38
CA ASN A 23 5.37 3.19 1.46
C ASN A 23 6.64 3.69 2.15
N ASN A 24 6.50 4.34 3.31
CA ASN A 24 7.63 4.95 4.01
C ASN A 24 8.32 4.01 5.00
N LEU A 25 7.64 2.98 5.51
CA LEU A 25 8.21 2.10 6.54
C LEU A 25 9.43 1.32 6.05
N ALA A 26 9.37 0.71 4.87
CA ALA A 26 10.48 -0.09 4.36
C ALA A 26 11.74 0.75 4.09
N PRO A 27 11.70 1.92 3.45
CA PRO A 27 12.85 2.82 3.33
C PRO A 27 13.47 3.21 4.67
N LEU A 28 12.66 3.46 5.70
CA LEU A 28 13.16 3.76 7.05
C LEU A 28 13.93 2.58 7.67
N LEU A 29 13.57 1.35 7.33
CA LEU A 29 14.20 0.13 7.84
C LEU A 29 15.42 -0.32 7.01
N LEU A 30 15.73 0.33 5.87
CA LEU A 30 16.80 -0.12 4.98
C LEU A 30 18.17 -0.22 5.69
N LEU A 31 18.51 0.76 6.54
CA LEU A 31 19.76 0.72 7.30
C LEU A 31 19.78 -0.41 8.33
N THR A 32 18.64 -0.69 8.94
CA THR A 32 18.48 -1.84 9.87
C THR A 32 18.65 -3.16 9.12
N PHE A 33 18.04 -3.31 7.96
CA PHE A 33 18.17 -4.50 7.12
C PHE A 33 19.61 -4.71 6.66
N ARG A 34 20.31 -3.61 6.31
CA ARG A 34 21.75 -3.67 6.00
C ARG A 34 22.58 -4.18 7.17
N ALA A 35 22.37 -3.63 8.35
CA ALA A 35 23.12 -4.00 9.54
C ALA A 35 22.83 -5.43 10.00
N GLN A 36 21.58 -5.86 9.91
CA GLN A 36 21.13 -7.18 10.40
C GLN A 36 21.48 -8.32 9.47
N TRP A 37 21.41 -8.12 8.15
CA TRP A 37 21.59 -9.20 7.15
C TRP A 37 22.75 -8.96 6.19
N GLY A 38 23.58 -7.93 6.42
CA GLY A 38 24.76 -7.65 5.61
C GLY A 38 24.47 -7.31 4.16
N LEU A 39 23.28 -6.68 3.88
CA LEU A 39 22.85 -6.37 2.52
C LEU A 39 23.70 -5.25 1.91
N SER A 40 23.98 -5.35 0.62
CA SER A 40 24.65 -4.29 -0.14
C SER A 40 23.70 -3.11 -0.40
N LEU A 41 24.25 -1.92 -0.66
CA LEU A 41 23.45 -0.75 -1.05
C LEU A 41 22.68 -1.00 -2.34
N GLU A 42 23.25 -1.74 -3.27
CA GLU A 42 22.60 -2.14 -4.52
C GLU A 42 21.34 -2.98 -4.24
N GLN A 43 21.43 -3.98 -3.36
CA GLN A 43 20.28 -4.80 -2.95
C GLN A 43 19.17 -3.95 -2.31
N LEU A 44 19.52 -2.99 -1.46
CA LEU A 44 18.54 -2.08 -0.84
C LEU A 44 17.85 -1.18 -1.88
N THR A 45 18.62 -0.66 -2.84
CA THR A 45 18.06 0.14 -3.95
C THR A 45 17.13 -0.69 -4.81
N LEU A 46 17.49 -1.95 -5.08
CA LEU A 46 16.62 -2.86 -5.84
C LEU A 46 15.31 -3.17 -5.11
N LEU A 47 15.29 -3.28 -3.77
CA LEU A 47 14.05 -3.42 -3.00
C LEU A 47 13.11 -2.22 -3.19
N THR A 48 13.66 -1.00 -3.15
CA THR A 48 12.87 0.22 -3.39
C THR A 48 12.36 0.28 -4.83
N THR A 49 13.20 -0.04 -5.80
CA THR A 49 12.81 -0.10 -7.21
C THR A 49 11.73 -1.15 -7.44
N LEU A 50 11.85 -2.32 -6.81
CA LEU A 50 10.85 -3.38 -6.87
C LEU A 50 9.49 -2.91 -6.33
N ASN A 51 9.48 -2.19 -5.19
CA ASN A 51 8.26 -1.63 -4.63
C ASN A 51 7.50 -0.78 -5.66
N PHE A 52 8.16 0.22 -6.23
CA PHE A 52 7.51 1.11 -7.21
C PHE A 52 7.16 0.41 -8.52
N SER A 53 7.98 -0.56 -8.95
CA SER A 53 7.68 -1.35 -10.15
C SER A 53 6.43 -2.20 -9.97
N VAL A 54 6.27 -2.84 -8.81
CA VAL A 54 5.07 -3.62 -8.48
C VAL A 54 3.84 -2.71 -8.40
N GLN A 55 3.95 -1.54 -7.74
CA GLN A 55 2.86 -0.57 -7.70
C GLN A 55 2.42 -0.16 -9.11
N LEU A 56 3.36 0.20 -9.98
CA LEU A 56 3.04 0.57 -11.36
C LEU A 56 2.30 -0.55 -12.11
N VAL A 57 2.73 -1.79 -11.96
CA VAL A 57 2.04 -2.94 -12.58
C VAL A 57 0.63 -3.10 -12.02
N VAL A 58 0.47 -2.97 -10.70
CA VAL A 58 -0.84 -3.03 -10.04
C VAL A 58 -1.75 -1.91 -10.53
N ASP A 59 -1.26 -0.69 -10.68
CA ASP A 59 -2.01 0.46 -11.18
C ASP A 59 -2.57 0.18 -12.58
N LEU A 60 -1.74 -0.36 -13.47
CA LEU A 60 -2.15 -0.69 -14.84
C LEU A 60 -3.19 -1.83 -14.90
N LEU A 61 -3.08 -2.81 -14.00
CA LEU A 61 -3.96 -3.98 -14.01
C LEU A 61 -5.26 -3.75 -13.21
N SER A 62 -5.21 -2.92 -12.18
CA SER A 62 -6.33 -2.71 -11.24
C SER A 62 -7.54 -2.08 -11.91
N ALA A 63 -7.36 -1.18 -12.87
CA ALA A 63 -8.47 -0.54 -13.56
C ALA A 63 -9.46 -1.56 -14.14
N LYS A 64 -8.95 -2.61 -14.80
CA LYS A 64 -9.78 -3.69 -15.36
C LYS A 64 -10.28 -4.70 -14.32
N ALA A 65 -9.48 -4.94 -13.28
CA ALA A 65 -9.84 -5.90 -12.24
C ALA A 65 -10.93 -5.36 -11.32
N VAL A 66 -10.86 -4.09 -10.95
CA VAL A 66 -11.82 -3.42 -10.06
C VAL A 66 -13.21 -3.35 -10.67
N ASP A 67 -13.32 -3.09 -11.96
CA ASP A 67 -14.61 -3.06 -12.68
C ASP A 67 -15.34 -4.39 -12.63
N LYS A 68 -14.59 -5.52 -12.58
CA LYS A 68 -15.16 -6.88 -12.53
C LYS A 68 -15.44 -7.37 -11.12
N ILE A 69 -14.54 -7.09 -10.18
CA ILE A 69 -14.57 -7.64 -8.82
C ILE A 69 -15.34 -6.70 -7.88
N GLY A 70 -15.27 -5.39 -8.14
CA GLY A 70 -15.86 -4.34 -7.32
C GLY A 70 -14.87 -3.76 -6.30
N TYR A 71 -15.13 -2.52 -5.91
CA TYR A 71 -14.24 -1.73 -5.02
C TYR A 71 -14.05 -2.35 -3.62
N ARG A 72 -15.13 -2.86 -3.02
CA ARG A 72 -15.10 -3.35 -1.64
C ARG A 72 -14.19 -4.57 -1.44
N PRO A 73 -14.33 -5.68 -2.21
CA PRO A 73 -13.43 -6.82 -2.06
C PRO A 73 -11.98 -6.48 -2.43
N CYS A 74 -11.76 -5.61 -3.43
CA CYS A 74 -10.42 -5.16 -3.79
C CYS A 74 -9.77 -4.35 -2.64
N MET A 75 -10.52 -3.47 -1.96
CA MET A 75 -10.01 -2.71 -0.82
C MET A 75 -9.68 -3.61 0.38
N ILE A 76 -10.49 -4.64 0.65
CA ILE A 76 -10.19 -5.63 1.70
C ILE A 76 -8.91 -6.39 1.35
N ALA A 77 -8.80 -6.89 0.12
CA ALA A 77 -7.61 -7.60 -0.35
C ALA A 77 -6.36 -6.72 -0.26
N ALA A 78 -6.47 -5.44 -0.63
CA ALA A 78 -5.39 -4.47 -0.55
C ALA A 78 -4.84 -4.32 0.88
N HIS A 79 -5.71 -4.15 1.87
CA HIS A 79 -5.28 -4.03 3.28
C HIS A 79 -4.71 -5.34 3.83
N VAL A 80 -5.26 -6.49 3.43
CA VAL A 80 -4.72 -7.80 3.84
C VAL A 80 -3.33 -8.01 3.26
N LEU A 81 -3.12 -7.69 1.97
CA LEU A 81 -1.81 -7.79 1.32
C LEU A 81 -0.80 -6.84 1.95
N ALA A 82 -1.18 -5.58 2.20
CA ALA A 82 -0.32 -4.61 2.87
C ALA A 82 0.10 -5.09 4.26
N ALA A 83 -0.85 -5.54 5.08
CA ALA A 83 -0.57 -6.05 6.42
C ALA A 83 0.30 -7.31 6.39
N ALA A 84 0.00 -8.26 5.49
CA ALA A 84 0.80 -9.49 5.33
C ALA A 84 2.23 -9.18 4.87
N GLY A 85 2.40 -8.24 3.95
CA GLY A 85 3.71 -7.82 3.46
C GLY A 85 4.52 -7.11 4.53
N LEU A 86 3.92 -6.20 5.30
CA LEU A 86 4.60 -5.52 6.41
C LEU A 86 5.02 -6.51 7.52
N ALA A 87 4.13 -7.42 7.92
CA ALA A 87 4.49 -8.51 8.84
C ALA A 87 5.57 -9.43 8.24
N GLY A 88 5.51 -9.62 6.93
CA GLY A 88 6.49 -10.39 6.16
C GLY A 88 7.91 -9.81 6.21
N LEU A 89 8.07 -8.48 6.32
CA LEU A 89 9.40 -7.87 6.47
C LEU A 89 10.16 -8.40 7.70
N ALA A 90 9.45 -8.75 8.76
CA ALA A 90 10.05 -9.32 9.96
C ALA A 90 10.19 -10.85 9.89
N ALA A 91 9.21 -11.55 9.30
CA ALA A 91 9.12 -13.00 9.35
C ALA A 91 9.80 -13.70 8.17
N LEU A 92 9.60 -13.23 6.94
CA LEU A 92 10.03 -13.93 5.74
C LEU A 92 11.56 -14.03 5.59
N PRO A 93 12.39 -13.04 5.98
CA PRO A 93 13.85 -13.18 5.95
C PRO A 93 14.39 -14.35 6.78
N ALA A 94 13.69 -14.71 7.86
CA ALA A 94 14.06 -15.84 8.71
C ALA A 94 13.57 -17.20 8.18
N ILE A 95 12.50 -17.20 7.38
CA ILE A 95 11.88 -18.42 6.85
C ILE A 95 12.53 -18.83 5.52
N PHE A 96 12.90 -17.86 4.70
CA PHE A 96 13.54 -18.10 3.41
C PHE A 96 15.02 -18.46 3.60
N GLY A 97 15.56 -19.32 2.75
CA GLY A 97 16.99 -19.66 2.76
C GLY A 97 17.94 -18.49 2.46
N SER A 98 17.39 -17.35 2.02
CA SER A 98 18.08 -16.08 1.80
C SER A 98 17.23 -14.94 2.38
N ALA A 99 17.81 -14.15 3.28
CA ALA A 99 17.14 -12.99 3.87
C ALA A 99 16.68 -11.99 2.79
N TYR A 100 17.51 -11.79 1.76
CA TYR A 100 17.17 -10.91 0.64
C TYR A 100 15.93 -11.40 -0.14
N ALA A 101 15.85 -12.70 -0.42
CA ALA A 101 14.68 -13.28 -1.10
C ALA A 101 13.40 -13.12 -0.25
N GLY A 102 13.51 -13.30 1.07
CA GLY A 102 12.40 -13.05 2.00
C GLY A 102 11.93 -11.59 1.99
N LEU A 103 12.88 -10.64 1.98
CA LEU A 103 12.56 -9.22 1.85
C LEU A 103 11.89 -8.90 0.51
N MET A 104 12.40 -9.44 -0.60
CA MET A 104 11.75 -9.26 -1.92
C MET A 104 10.30 -9.76 -1.91
N ALA A 105 10.05 -10.93 -1.35
CA ALA A 105 8.69 -11.47 -1.24
C ALA A 105 7.78 -10.55 -0.39
N ALA A 106 8.26 -10.05 0.74
CA ALA A 106 7.54 -9.11 1.59
C ALA A 106 7.24 -7.80 0.86
N VAL A 107 8.23 -7.25 0.14
CA VAL A 107 8.08 -6.03 -0.68
C VAL A 107 7.01 -6.21 -1.74
N VAL A 108 7.00 -7.32 -2.47
CA VAL A 108 5.97 -7.58 -3.48
C VAL A 108 4.58 -7.57 -2.84
N LEU A 109 4.40 -8.23 -1.70
CA LEU A 109 3.10 -8.30 -1.01
C LEU A 109 2.60 -6.92 -0.58
N TYR A 110 3.42 -6.14 0.14
CA TYR A 110 2.95 -4.84 0.61
C TYR A 110 2.82 -3.83 -0.53
N ALA A 111 3.67 -3.90 -1.57
CA ALA A 111 3.57 -3.04 -2.74
C ALA A 111 2.28 -3.29 -3.54
N MET A 112 1.87 -4.55 -3.67
CA MET A 112 0.56 -4.89 -4.27
C MET A 112 -0.58 -4.29 -3.45
N GLY A 113 -0.53 -4.42 -2.12
CA GLY A 113 -1.52 -3.84 -1.24
C GLY A 113 -1.56 -2.32 -1.33
N GLY A 114 -0.41 -1.67 -1.24
CA GLY A 114 -0.26 -0.22 -1.31
C GLY A 114 -0.74 0.37 -2.65
N GLY A 115 -0.34 -0.20 -3.78
CA GLY A 115 -0.80 0.22 -5.10
C GLY A 115 -2.32 0.09 -5.26
N LEU A 116 -2.91 -1.03 -4.83
CA LEU A 116 -4.37 -1.19 -4.85
C LEU A 116 -5.09 -0.12 -4.00
N ILE A 117 -4.60 0.19 -2.79
CA ILE A 117 -5.18 1.24 -1.95
C ILE A 117 -5.15 2.57 -2.70
N GLU A 118 -4.01 2.94 -3.27
CA GLU A 118 -3.80 4.21 -3.95
C GLU A 118 -4.77 4.41 -5.12
N VAL A 119 -4.92 3.42 -5.98
CA VAL A 119 -5.82 3.49 -7.14
C VAL A 119 -7.29 3.52 -6.75
N LEU A 120 -7.68 2.80 -5.70
CA LEU A 120 -9.08 2.64 -5.32
C LEU A 120 -9.65 3.83 -4.54
N ILE A 121 -8.83 4.52 -3.76
CA ILE A 121 -9.32 5.53 -2.82
C ILE A 121 -9.92 6.74 -3.52
N SER A 122 -9.26 7.29 -4.54
CA SER A 122 -9.72 8.50 -5.23
C SER A 122 -11.08 8.32 -5.90
N PRO A 123 -11.33 7.25 -6.68
CA PRO A 123 -12.66 6.97 -7.21
C PRO A 123 -13.74 6.75 -6.14
N ILE A 124 -13.39 6.13 -5.01
CA ILE A 124 -14.34 5.92 -3.90
C ILE A 124 -14.76 7.26 -3.31
N VAL A 125 -13.82 8.18 -3.06
CA VAL A 125 -14.12 9.51 -2.51
C VAL A 125 -14.91 10.35 -3.51
N GLU A 126 -14.56 10.27 -4.80
CA GLU A 126 -15.27 10.97 -5.86
C GLU A 126 -16.72 10.50 -6.02
N ALA A 127 -16.97 9.20 -5.85
CA ALA A 127 -18.32 8.63 -5.89
C ALA A 127 -19.17 8.94 -4.65
N CYS A 128 -18.56 9.38 -3.53
CA CYS A 128 -19.31 9.74 -2.33
C CYS A 128 -20.13 11.02 -2.54
N PRO A 129 -21.42 11.02 -2.20
CA PRO A 129 -22.26 12.21 -2.25
C PRO A 129 -21.85 13.16 -1.11
N THR A 130 -20.99 14.12 -1.43
CA THR A 130 -20.56 15.19 -0.54
C THR A 130 -20.77 16.55 -1.19
N PRO A 131 -21.24 17.58 -0.46
CA PRO A 131 -21.47 18.91 -1.02
C PRO A 131 -20.16 19.64 -1.38
N ARG A 132 -19.01 19.15 -0.90
CA ARG A 132 -17.69 19.77 -1.12
C ARG A 132 -16.70 18.73 -1.63
N LYS A 133 -16.90 18.19 -2.82
CA LYS A 133 -16.05 17.15 -3.42
C LYS A 133 -14.59 17.58 -3.52
N GLU A 134 -14.33 18.79 -4.01
CA GLU A 134 -12.97 19.32 -4.14
C GLU A 134 -12.23 19.39 -2.79
N ALA A 135 -12.92 19.85 -1.74
CA ALA A 135 -12.36 19.89 -0.41
C ALA A 135 -12.10 18.47 0.14
N ALA A 136 -12.99 17.51 -0.14
CA ALA A 136 -12.79 16.12 0.28
C ALA A 136 -11.58 15.48 -0.42
N MET A 137 -11.40 15.74 -1.71
CA MET A 137 -10.23 15.26 -2.47
C MET A 137 -8.94 15.94 -2.03
N SER A 138 -8.94 17.25 -1.82
CA SER A 138 -7.78 17.99 -1.30
C SER A 138 -7.38 17.49 0.10
N LEU A 139 -8.36 17.28 0.97
CA LEU A 139 -8.14 16.73 2.30
C LEU A 139 -7.61 15.29 2.23
N LEU A 140 -8.14 14.46 1.33
CA LEU A 140 -7.66 13.10 1.11
C LEU A 140 -6.15 13.10 0.87
N HIS A 141 -5.68 13.86 -0.14
CA HIS A 141 -4.27 13.88 -0.49
C HIS A 141 -3.39 14.53 0.58
N SER A 142 -3.93 15.45 1.41
CA SER A 142 -3.17 15.99 2.54
C SER A 142 -2.87 14.93 3.62
N PHE A 143 -3.73 13.94 3.79
CA PHE A 143 -3.49 12.83 4.73
C PHE A 143 -2.32 11.93 4.34
N TYR A 144 -1.91 11.93 3.08
CA TYR A 144 -0.69 11.24 2.66
C TYR A 144 0.56 11.78 3.37
N CYS A 145 0.59 13.08 3.69
CA CYS A 145 1.71 13.71 4.39
C CYS A 145 1.77 13.35 5.89
N TRP A 146 0.76 12.66 6.42
CA TRP A 146 0.65 12.32 7.84
C TRP A 146 1.08 10.86 8.14
N GLY A 147 1.30 10.04 7.12
CA GLY A 147 1.67 8.63 7.20
C GLY A 147 3.15 8.30 7.00
#